data_2f20394b9d3f2bb63485c73c4a6e741b
#
_entry.id   2f20394b9d3f2bb63485c73c4a6e741b
#
_cell.length_a   1.000
_cell.length_b   1.000
_cell.length_c   1.000
_cell.angle_alpha   90.00
_cell.angle_beta   90.00
_cell.angle_gamma   90.00
#
_symmetry.space_group_name_H-M   'P 1'
#
loop_
_entity.id
_entity.type
_entity.pdbx_description
1 polymer ?
#
loop_
_entity_poly.entity_id
_entity_poly.type
_entity_poly.pdbx_seq_one_letter_code
_entity_poly.pdbx_strand_id
1 'polypeptide(L)'
;MKRIIVIGLLCIAIVSMMATGRKVLFIGDSITDGGWGRSGGSIAPSEKRNHTDWNHLYGHSYMMLCAARWQSDHPDEESQFFNRGISGNTLADLAARWQKDALSLKPDVVSLLVGTNDVDAMLKGQLAKDFNLWEQDYRQLLDQLRQQNPQVEIILGTPFVAKSGRIGAADNYAERKALIAQCADIVRRIAIDYNARLLDYEQMFDSLTQNNPSYWIWDGIHPTPAGHQRMADLWLKYFGH
;
A
#
# COMPACT_ATOMS: atom_id res chain seq x y z
N MET A 1 -28.30 69.80 13.70
CA MET A 1 -27.20 68.83 13.84
C MET A 1 -27.65 67.53 13.26
N LYS A 2 -27.20 67.20 12.04
CA LYS A 2 -27.50 65.91 11.36
C LYS A 2 -26.46 64.86 11.74
N ARG A 3 -26.87 63.77 12.40
CA ARG A 3 -25.99 62.66 12.70
C ARG A 3 -25.92 61.72 11.46
N ILE A 4 -24.73 61.60 10.90
CA ILE A 4 -24.40 60.67 9.83
C ILE A 4 -24.06 59.35 10.53
N ILE A 5 -24.88 58.31 10.29
CA ILE A 5 -24.58 56.93 10.69
C ILE A 5 -23.80 56.27 9.55
N VAL A 6 -22.53 56.01 9.79
CA VAL A 6 -21.68 55.24 8.85
C VAL A 6 -21.89 53.75 9.19
N ILE A 7 -22.61 53.06 8.34
CA ILE A 7 -22.72 51.59 8.42
C ILE A 7 -21.53 50.99 7.69
N GLY A 8 -20.55 50.53 8.48
CA GLY A 8 -19.42 49.77 7.93
C GLY A 8 -19.87 48.39 7.52
N LEU A 9 -19.89 48.08 6.22
CA LEU A 9 -20.05 46.71 5.70
C LEU A 9 -18.74 45.96 5.96
N LEU A 10 -18.78 45.02 6.89
CA LEU A 10 -17.73 44.04 7.14
C LEU A 10 -17.87 42.92 6.08
N CYS A 11 -17.14 43.00 4.97
CA CYS A 11 -17.02 41.90 4.03
C CYS A 11 -16.16 40.80 4.68
N ILE A 12 -16.81 39.78 5.24
CA ILE A 12 -16.14 38.54 5.61
C ILE A 12 -15.85 37.77 4.32
N ALA A 13 -14.62 37.85 3.84
CA ALA A 13 -14.15 36.97 2.78
C ALA A 13 -14.06 35.56 3.37
N ILE A 14 -15.03 34.71 3.07
CA ILE A 14 -14.92 33.28 3.28
C ILE A 14 -13.92 32.79 2.23
N VAL A 15 -12.65 32.68 2.63
CA VAL A 15 -11.65 31.95 1.87
C VAL A 15 -12.05 30.50 2.04
N SER A 16 -12.74 29.94 1.03
CA SER A 16 -12.88 28.50 0.88
C SER A 16 -11.46 27.96 0.75
N MET A 17 -10.90 27.39 1.83
CA MET A 17 -9.74 26.53 1.71
C MET A 17 -10.19 25.33 0.88
N MET A 18 -9.93 25.37 -0.44
CA MET A 18 -9.98 24.17 -1.25
C MET A 18 -9.04 23.19 -0.57
N ALA A 19 -9.56 22.04 -0.19
CA ALA A 19 -8.73 20.96 0.33
C ALA A 19 -7.74 20.60 -0.79
N THR A 20 -6.47 20.92 -0.60
CA THR A 20 -5.44 20.57 -1.57
C THR A 20 -5.35 19.06 -1.62
N GLY A 21 -5.54 18.48 -2.81
CA GLY A 21 -5.51 17.04 -3.01
C GLY A 21 -4.20 16.43 -2.49
N ARG A 22 -4.31 15.27 -1.84
CA ARG A 22 -3.16 14.55 -1.28
C ARG A 22 -2.50 13.68 -2.34
N LYS A 23 -1.19 13.51 -2.24
CA LYS A 23 -0.43 12.52 -3.01
C LYS A 23 -0.36 11.23 -2.24
N VAL A 24 -1.06 10.21 -2.73
CA VAL A 24 -1.20 8.91 -2.10
C VAL A 24 -0.39 7.88 -2.89
N LEU A 25 0.68 7.38 -2.30
CA LEU A 25 1.56 6.37 -2.89
C LEU A 25 1.20 4.98 -2.38
N PHE A 26 0.96 4.04 -3.29
CA PHE A 26 0.94 2.61 -3.02
C PHE A 26 2.22 1.98 -3.58
N ILE A 27 3.02 1.34 -2.74
CA ILE A 27 4.27 0.70 -3.13
C ILE A 27 4.36 -0.70 -2.53
N GLY A 28 4.92 -1.64 -3.29
CA GLY A 28 5.00 -3.04 -2.90
C GLY A 28 5.34 -3.95 -4.07
N ASP A 29 4.84 -5.18 -3.99
CA ASP A 29 5.07 -6.25 -4.96
C ASP A 29 3.89 -6.48 -5.92
N SER A 30 3.70 -7.74 -6.42
CA SER A 30 2.64 -8.12 -7.35
C SER A 30 1.22 -7.88 -6.81
N ILE A 31 1.03 -7.96 -5.49
CA ILE A 31 -0.28 -7.76 -4.86
C ILE A 31 -0.72 -6.29 -5.01
N THR A 32 0.23 -5.36 -5.00
CA THR A 32 -0.01 -3.94 -5.26
C THR A 32 0.05 -3.60 -6.75
N ASP A 33 0.96 -4.22 -7.50
CA ASP A 33 1.21 -3.98 -8.94
C ASP A 33 -0.09 -4.02 -9.78
N GLY A 34 -0.77 -5.16 -9.79
CA GLY A 34 -1.98 -5.34 -10.59
C GLY A 34 -1.83 -4.96 -12.07
N GLY A 35 -0.60 -4.90 -12.60
CA GLY A 35 -0.33 -4.55 -14.00
C GLY A 35 -0.54 -3.08 -14.34
N TRP A 36 -0.34 -2.14 -13.40
CA TRP A 36 -0.48 -0.71 -13.65
C TRP A 36 0.36 -0.23 -14.85
N GLY A 37 -0.19 0.72 -15.62
CA GLY A 37 0.43 1.22 -16.84
C GLY A 37 0.47 0.23 -18.01
N ARG A 38 -0.09 -0.98 -17.86
CA ARG A 38 -0.20 -2.02 -18.90
C ARG A 38 -1.36 -2.95 -18.58
N SER A 39 -1.83 -3.72 -19.54
CA SER A 39 -2.71 -4.85 -19.28
C SER A 39 -1.91 -6.05 -18.74
N GLY A 40 -2.39 -6.67 -17.68
CA GLY A 40 -1.75 -7.81 -17.01
C GLY A 40 -0.57 -7.39 -16.12
N GLY A 41 -0.14 -8.30 -15.23
CA GLY A 41 0.99 -8.09 -14.34
C GLY A 41 2.30 -7.83 -15.08
N SER A 42 3.18 -7.03 -14.52
CA SER A 42 4.44 -6.64 -15.14
C SER A 42 5.58 -6.59 -14.13
N ILE A 43 6.74 -7.13 -14.50
CA ILE A 43 8.00 -7.00 -13.78
C ILE A 43 8.85 -5.83 -14.31
N ALA A 44 8.37 -5.11 -15.34
CA ALA A 44 9.11 -3.99 -15.90
C ALA A 44 9.26 -2.86 -14.87
N PRO A 45 10.44 -2.21 -14.80
CA PRO A 45 10.65 -1.02 -13.98
C PRO A 45 9.63 0.09 -14.28
N SER A 46 9.34 0.93 -13.28
CA SER A 46 8.31 1.98 -13.37
C SER A 46 8.50 2.93 -14.56
N GLU A 47 9.74 3.25 -14.94
CA GLU A 47 10.08 4.11 -16.07
C GLU A 47 9.73 3.52 -17.45
N LYS A 48 9.52 2.23 -17.52
CA LYS A 48 9.14 1.52 -18.76
C LYS A 48 7.64 1.30 -18.91
N ARG A 49 6.84 1.77 -17.97
CA ARG A 49 5.39 1.61 -17.98
C ARG A 49 4.71 2.81 -18.63
N ASN A 50 3.60 2.54 -19.34
CA ASN A 50 2.81 3.59 -19.97
C ASN A 50 1.94 4.30 -18.93
N HIS A 51 2.32 5.51 -18.55
CA HIS A 51 1.58 6.34 -17.60
C HIS A 51 0.44 7.14 -18.22
N THR A 52 0.27 7.08 -19.54
CA THR A 52 -0.76 7.84 -20.28
C THR A 52 -2.00 6.99 -20.59
N ASP A 53 -1.95 5.68 -20.37
CA ASP A 53 -3.09 4.79 -20.55
C ASP A 53 -4.00 4.83 -19.31
N TRP A 54 -5.03 5.63 -19.39
CA TRP A 54 -5.99 5.82 -18.30
C TRP A 54 -6.77 4.54 -17.93
N ASN A 55 -6.90 3.57 -18.85
CA ASN A 55 -7.55 2.28 -18.56
C ASN A 55 -6.71 1.41 -17.62
N HIS A 56 -5.38 1.55 -17.68
CA HIS A 56 -4.44 0.73 -16.92
C HIS A 56 -3.59 1.55 -15.94
N LEU A 57 -3.97 2.81 -15.69
CA LEU A 57 -3.21 3.76 -14.88
C LEU A 57 -2.90 3.20 -13.49
N TYR A 58 -3.88 2.55 -12.86
CA TYR A 58 -3.77 2.00 -11.50
C TYR A 58 -3.63 0.47 -11.45
N GLY A 59 -3.75 -0.23 -12.57
CA GLY A 59 -3.78 -1.69 -12.63
C GLY A 59 -5.10 -2.29 -12.15
N HIS A 60 -5.06 -3.56 -11.69
CA HIS A 60 -6.25 -4.33 -11.34
C HIS A 60 -6.27 -4.78 -9.86
N SER A 61 -5.40 -4.22 -9.02
CA SER A 61 -5.25 -4.60 -7.62
C SER A 61 -6.20 -3.83 -6.68
N TYR A 62 -6.11 -4.11 -5.39
CA TYR A 62 -6.82 -3.37 -4.34
C TYR A 62 -6.56 -1.86 -4.41
N MET A 63 -5.36 -1.47 -4.84
CA MET A 63 -4.99 -0.07 -5.01
C MET A 63 -5.93 0.66 -5.98
N MET A 64 -6.27 0.02 -7.11
CA MET A 64 -7.23 0.58 -8.07
C MET A 64 -8.61 0.78 -7.43
N LEU A 65 -9.08 -0.19 -6.64
CA LEU A 65 -10.36 -0.08 -5.95
C LEU A 65 -10.37 1.05 -4.91
N CYS A 66 -9.27 1.22 -4.17
CA CYS A 66 -9.09 2.34 -3.23
C CYS A 66 -9.13 3.69 -3.96
N ALA A 67 -8.33 3.84 -5.02
CA ALA A 67 -8.25 5.08 -5.78
C ALA A 67 -9.60 5.44 -6.45
N ALA A 68 -10.23 4.46 -7.12
CA ALA A 68 -11.50 4.66 -7.80
C ALA A 68 -12.61 5.08 -6.83
N ARG A 69 -12.72 4.39 -5.70
CA ARG A 69 -13.72 4.70 -4.68
C ARG A 69 -13.48 6.09 -4.08
N TRP A 70 -12.24 6.39 -3.66
CA TRP A 70 -11.93 7.69 -3.07
C TRP A 70 -12.21 8.84 -4.02
N GLN A 71 -11.69 8.77 -5.25
CA GLN A 71 -11.88 9.83 -6.25
C GLN A 71 -13.34 10.02 -6.64
N SER A 72 -14.13 8.93 -6.65
CA SER A 72 -15.57 9.01 -6.90
C SER A 72 -16.34 9.71 -5.77
N ASP A 73 -15.96 9.44 -4.52
CA ASP A 73 -16.64 9.98 -3.34
C ASP A 73 -16.19 11.41 -3.01
N HIS A 74 -14.98 11.83 -3.45
CA HIS A 74 -14.36 13.12 -3.12
C HIS A 74 -13.85 13.83 -4.39
N PRO A 75 -14.72 14.15 -5.36
CA PRO A 75 -14.31 14.73 -6.65
C PRO A 75 -13.65 16.12 -6.51
N ASP A 76 -13.94 16.84 -5.43
CA ASP A 76 -13.43 18.19 -5.21
C ASP A 76 -12.06 18.23 -4.51
N GLU A 77 -11.53 17.07 -4.06
CA GLU A 77 -10.25 17.02 -3.35
C GLU A 77 -9.03 16.96 -4.26
N GLU A 78 -9.18 16.60 -5.54
CA GLU A 78 -8.10 16.43 -6.53
C GLU A 78 -6.94 15.53 -6.05
N SER A 79 -7.23 14.57 -5.17
CA SER A 79 -6.22 13.64 -4.65
C SER A 79 -5.59 12.80 -5.76
N GLN A 80 -4.25 12.74 -5.78
CA GLN A 80 -3.46 12.01 -6.77
C GLN A 80 -3.02 10.66 -6.20
N PHE A 81 -3.30 9.59 -6.92
CA PHE A 81 -2.91 8.24 -6.53
C PHE A 81 -1.79 7.72 -7.42
N PHE A 82 -0.79 7.08 -6.83
CA PHE A 82 0.36 6.52 -7.52
C PHE A 82 0.51 5.05 -7.17
N ASN A 83 0.44 4.17 -8.16
CA ASN A 83 0.85 2.78 -8.01
C ASN A 83 2.34 2.66 -8.34
N ARG A 84 3.11 2.09 -7.41
CA ARG A 84 4.53 1.75 -7.56
C ARG A 84 4.78 0.32 -7.09
N GLY A 85 3.76 -0.54 -7.15
CA GLY A 85 3.94 -1.98 -7.03
C GLY A 85 4.71 -2.53 -8.23
N ILE A 86 5.64 -3.47 -8.00
CA ILE A 86 6.34 -4.21 -9.06
C ILE A 86 6.37 -5.68 -8.68
N SER A 87 5.81 -6.53 -9.54
CA SER A 87 5.72 -7.97 -9.32
C SER A 87 7.09 -8.58 -9.02
N GLY A 88 7.14 -9.44 -8.00
CA GLY A 88 8.36 -10.13 -7.59
C GLY A 88 9.27 -9.34 -6.64
N ASN A 89 9.01 -8.06 -6.39
CA ASN A 89 9.87 -7.25 -5.55
C ASN A 89 9.89 -7.74 -4.10
N THR A 90 11.10 -7.76 -3.54
CA THR A 90 11.44 -7.91 -2.12
C THR A 90 11.61 -6.52 -1.48
N LEU A 91 11.82 -6.47 -0.17
CA LEU A 91 12.17 -5.24 0.54
C LEU A 91 13.45 -4.59 -0.01
N ALA A 92 14.46 -5.40 -0.34
CA ALA A 92 15.71 -4.92 -0.95
C ALA A 92 15.48 -4.28 -2.33
N ASP A 93 14.58 -4.85 -3.15
CA ASP A 93 14.22 -4.26 -4.43
C ASP A 93 13.48 -2.93 -4.26
N LEU A 94 12.63 -2.81 -3.23
CA LEU A 94 12.00 -1.54 -2.89
C LEU A 94 13.06 -0.50 -2.49
N ALA A 95 14.04 -0.88 -1.65
CA ALA A 95 15.13 -0.02 -1.23
C ALA A 95 15.94 0.49 -2.42
N ALA A 96 16.26 -0.36 -3.39
CA ALA A 96 17.02 -0.01 -4.59
C ALA A 96 16.34 1.07 -5.46
N ARG A 97 15.01 1.16 -5.43
CA ARG A 97 14.22 2.13 -6.20
C ARG A 97 13.52 3.20 -5.34
N TRP A 98 13.79 3.21 -4.02
CA TRP A 98 13.07 4.04 -3.04
C TRP A 98 13.16 5.54 -3.34
N GLN A 99 14.36 6.01 -3.66
CA GLN A 99 14.58 7.42 -4.02
C GLN A 99 13.71 7.82 -5.23
N LYS A 100 13.63 6.97 -6.23
CA LYS A 100 12.92 7.27 -7.48
C LYS A 100 11.41 7.13 -7.34
N ASP A 101 10.96 6.02 -6.77
CA ASP A 101 9.55 5.61 -6.79
C ASP A 101 8.77 6.06 -5.55
N ALA A 102 9.46 6.47 -4.47
CA ALA A 102 8.84 7.00 -3.26
C ALA A 102 9.24 8.44 -2.98
N LEU A 103 10.51 8.71 -2.65
CA LEU A 103 10.93 10.03 -2.17
C LEU A 103 10.76 11.13 -3.22
N SER A 104 11.04 10.87 -4.51
CA SER A 104 10.89 11.87 -5.58
C SER A 104 9.44 12.32 -5.79
N LEU A 105 8.46 11.51 -5.41
CA LEU A 105 7.04 11.87 -5.48
C LEU A 105 6.63 12.84 -4.38
N LYS A 106 7.38 12.88 -3.27
CA LYS A 106 7.04 13.65 -2.06
C LYS A 106 5.61 13.37 -1.62
N PRO A 107 5.28 12.10 -1.28
CA PRO A 107 3.93 11.72 -0.95
C PRO A 107 3.48 12.29 0.40
N ASP A 108 2.20 12.58 0.51
CA ASP A 108 1.55 12.92 1.77
C ASP A 108 1.13 11.65 2.54
N VAL A 109 0.84 10.59 1.80
CA VAL A 109 0.43 9.28 2.32
C VAL A 109 1.20 8.18 1.60
N VAL A 110 1.75 7.22 2.36
CA VAL A 110 2.43 6.03 1.82
C VAL A 110 1.77 4.78 2.33
N SER A 111 1.25 3.96 1.43
CA SER A 111 0.74 2.61 1.71
C SER A 111 1.76 1.58 1.23
N LEU A 112 2.38 0.85 2.17
CA LEU A 112 3.45 -0.11 1.92
C LEU A 112 3.01 -1.53 2.26
N LEU A 113 3.17 -2.45 1.31
CA LEU A 113 2.92 -3.89 1.48
C LEU A 113 4.03 -4.68 0.80
N VAL A 114 4.84 -5.40 1.58
CA VAL A 114 5.98 -6.21 1.13
C VAL A 114 6.28 -7.31 2.14
N GLY A 115 7.02 -8.34 1.73
CA GLY A 115 7.50 -9.43 2.61
C GLY A 115 7.22 -10.83 2.06
N THR A 116 6.23 -10.98 1.18
CA THR A 116 5.89 -12.29 0.62
C THR A 116 7.00 -12.85 -0.27
N ASN A 117 7.62 -12.02 -1.11
CA ASN A 117 8.74 -12.44 -1.97
C ASN A 117 10.05 -12.58 -1.18
N ASP A 118 10.22 -11.83 -0.09
CA ASP A 118 11.34 -12.00 0.84
C ASP A 118 11.32 -13.42 1.43
N VAL A 119 10.17 -13.88 1.90
CA VAL A 119 10.00 -15.26 2.40
C VAL A 119 10.22 -16.29 1.29
N ASP A 120 9.78 -16.01 0.06
CA ASP A 120 10.06 -16.86 -1.09
C ASP A 120 11.57 -17.00 -1.35
N ALA A 121 12.31 -15.89 -1.28
CA ALA A 121 13.76 -15.86 -1.43
C ALA A 121 14.47 -16.57 -0.26
N MET A 122 13.99 -16.43 0.97
CA MET A 122 14.49 -17.15 2.15
C MET A 122 14.33 -18.66 2.02
N LEU A 123 13.17 -19.12 1.55
CA LEU A 123 12.89 -20.54 1.33
C LEU A 123 13.73 -21.16 0.21
N LYS A 124 14.12 -20.36 -0.78
CA LYS A 124 15.02 -20.76 -1.87
C LYS A 124 16.50 -20.64 -1.53
N GLY A 125 16.85 -20.15 -0.34
CA GLY A 125 18.24 -19.90 0.08
C GLY A 125 18.91 -18.72 -0.65
N GLN A 126 18.13 -17.85 -1.28
CA GLN A 126 18.59 -16.65 -1.98
C GLN A 126 18.73 -15.45 -1.03
N LEU A 127 18.00 -15.47 0.07
CA LEU A 127 18.05 -14.47 1.13
C LEU A 127 18.25 -15.18 2.48
N ALA A 128 19.08 -14.60 3.35
CA ALA A 128 19.22 -15.09 4.71
C ALA A 128 17.92 -14.93 5.51
N LYS A 129 17.64 -15.89 6.41
CA LYS A 129 16.50 -15.78 7.33
C LYS A 129 16.87 -14.90 8.52
N ASP A 130 17.35 -13.68 8.24
CA ASP A 130 17.74 -12.68 9.24
C ASP A 130 16.63 -11.62 9.38
N PHE A 131 15.72 -11.87 10.30
CA PHE A 131 14.60 -10.98 10.57
C PHE A 131 15.00 -9.67 11.26
N ASN A 132 16.15 -9.63 11.94
CA ASN A 132 16.65 -8.38 12.55
C ASN A 132 17.13 -7.43 11.44
N LEU A 133 17.88 -7.95 10.46
CA LEU A 133 18.31 -7.18 9.31
C LEU A 133 17.10 -6.73 8.48
N TRP A 134 16.13 -7.63 8.22
CA TRP A 134 14.91 -7.30 7.50
C TRP A 134 14.11 -6.18 8.18
N GLU A 135 13.98 -6.23 9.50
CA GLU A 135 13.34 -5.16 10.29
C GLU A 135 14.13 -3.85 10.21
N GLN A 136 15.46 -3.90 10.31
CA GLN A 136 16.32 -2.72 10.18
C GLN A 136 16.17 -2.06 8.82
N ASP A 137 16.21 -2.82 7.74
CA ASP A 137 16.04 -2.32 6.38
C ASP A 137 14.65 -1.69 6.17
N TYR A 138 13.61 -2.33 6.71
CA TYR A 138 12.25 -1.79 6.65
C TYR A 138 12.16 -0.43 7.35
N ARG A 139 12.70 -0.33 8.58
CA ARG A 139 12.74 0.92 9.36
C ARG A 139 13.51 2.02 8.63
N GLN A 140 14.61 1.69 7.99
CA GLN A 140 15.41 2.66 7.23
C GLN A 140 14.60 3.32 6.10
N LEU A 141 13.72 2.59 5.42
CA LEU A 141 12.83 3.17 4.41
C LEU A 141 11.84 4.17 5.03
N LEU A 142 11.26 3.84 6.18
CA LEU A 142 10.33 4.73 6.87
C LEU A 142 11.02 5.96 7.46
N ASP A 143 12.24 5.81 7.97
CA ASP A 143 13.05 6.93 8.47
C ASP A 143 13.33 7.95 7.38
N GLN A 144 13.66 7.51 6.17
CA GLN A 144 13.84 8.39 5.02
C GLN A 144 12.55 9.15 4.66
N LEU A 145 11.37 8.52 4.75
CA LEU A 145 10.09 9.21 4.57
C LEU A 145 9.88 10.29 5.64
N ARG A 146 10.07 9.95 6.90
CA ARG A 146 9.91 10.87 8.04
C ARG A 146 10.93 12.01 8.00
N GLN A 147 12.15 11.73 7.56
CA GLN A 147 13.16 12.77 7.37
C GLN A 147 12.75 13.77 6.28
N GLN A 148 12.17 13.29 5.18
CA GLN A 148 11.70 14.14 4.09
C GLN A 148 10.42 14.91 4.47
N ASN A 149 9.47 14.24 5.08
CA ASN A 149 8.19 14.79 5.51
C ASN A 149 7.81 14.24 6.89
N PRO A 150 8.07 14.97 7.99
CA PRO A 150 7.70 14.52 9.34
C PRO A 150 6.19 14.24 9.52
N GLN A 151 5.35 14.81 8.66
CA GLN A 151 3.89 14.65 8.72
C GLN A 151 3.36 13.58 7.75
N VAL A 152 4.24 12.86 7.01
CA VAL A 152 3.79 11.81 6.10
C VAL A 152 2.93 10.79 6.84
N GLU A 153 1.74 10.52 6.32
CA GLU A 153 0.88 9.45 6.83
C GLU A 153 1.39 8.11 6.32
N ILE A 154 1.67 7.18 7.24
CA ILE A 154 2.19 5.86 6.90
C ILE A 154 1.10 4.81 7.16
N ILE A 155 0.84 3.98 6.16
CA ILE A 155 -0.11 2.87 6.21
C ILE A 155 0.67 1.60 5.86
N LEU A 156 0.72 0.64 6.78
CA LEU A 156 1.49 -0.58 6.63
C LEU A 156 0.58 -1.80 6.54
N GLY A 157 0.72 -2.58 5.45
CA GLY A 157 0.05 -3.86 5.29
C GLY A 157 0.93 -5.02 5.74
N THR A 158 0.39 -5.95 6.53
CA THR A 158 1.11 -7.19 6.85
C THR A 158 1.15 -8.12 5.63
N PRO A 159 2.29 -8.77 5.31
CA PRO A 159 2.32 -9.85 4.33
C PRO A 159 1.46 -11.03 4.80
N PHE A 160 0.96 -11.81 3.86
CA PHE A 160 0.06 -12.92 4.14
C PHE A 160 0.25 -14.09 3.18
N VAL A 161 -0.27 -15.26 3.55
CA VAL A 161 -0.31 -16.46 2.71
C VAL A 161 -1.53 -17.31 3.09
N ALA A 162 -2.13 -17.97 2.11
CA ALA A 162 -3.25 -18.89 2.34
C ALA A 162 -2.95 -20.31 1.88
N LYS A 163 -3.64 -21.29 2.48
CA LYS A 163 -3.53 -22.71 2.08
C LYS A 163 -4.39 -22.98 0.84
N SER A 164 -4.01 -22.38 -0.28
CA SER A 164 -4.71 -22.51 -1.56
C SER A 164 -3.74 -22.65 -2.73
N GLY A 165 -4.23 -23.17 -3.84
CA GLY A 165 -3.50 -23.35 -5.10
C GLY A 165 -2.12 -24.00 -4.94
N ARG A 166 -1.16 -23.58 -5.76
CA ARG A 166 0.20 -24.16 -5.80
C ARG A 166 0.98 -23.98 -4.49
N ILE A 167 0.77 -22.87 -3.79
CA ILE A 167 1.45 -22.60 -2.51
C ILE A 167 0.87 -23.44 -1.38
N GLY A 168 -0.46 -23.58 -1.31
CA GLY A 168 -1.10 -24.40 -0.30
C GLY A 168 -0.85 -25.90 -0.45
N ALA A 169 -0.51 -26.35 -1.67
CA ALA A 169 -0.14 -27.74 -1.98
C ALA A 169 1.37 -28.03 -1.79
N ALA A 170 2.21 -27.03 -1.56
CA ALA A 170 3.65 -27.21 -1.43
C ALA A 170 4.02 -27.82 -0.07
N ASP A 171 5.01 -28.72 -0.04
CA ASP A 171 5.48 -29.42 1.17
C ASP A 171 6.00 -28.43 2.24
N ASN A 172 6.52 -27.26 1.82
CA ASN A 172 7.05 -26.24 2.69
C ASN A 172 6.01 -25.19 3.13
N TYR A 173 4.70 -25.43 2.92
CA TYR A 173 3.66 -24.46 3.28
C TYR A 173 3.72 -24.07 4.76
N ALA A 174 3.90 -25.02 5.66
CA ALA A 174 3.95 -24.75 7.10
C ALA A 174 5.13 -23.82 7.47
N GLU A 175 6.30 -24.06 6.89
CA GLU A 175 7.46 -23.21 7.07
C GLU A 175 7.22 -21.80 6.50
N ARG A 176 6.68 -21.72 5.28
CA ARG A 176 6.29 -20.44 4.66
C ARG A 176 5.35 -19.64 5.55
N LYS A 177 4.30 -20.28 6.07
CA LYS A 177 3.32 -19.63 6.95
C LYS A 177 3.99 -19.08 8.20
N ALA A 178 4.91 -19.84 8.80
CA ALA A 178 5.65 -19.39 9.98
C ALA A 178 6.57 -18.19 9.70
N LEU A 179 7.26 -18.18 8.55
CA LEU A 179 8.12 -17.06 8.14
C LEU A 179 7.30 -15.81 7.80
N ILE A 180 6.16 -15.96 7.13
CA ILE A 180 5.22 -14.86 6.85
C ILE A 180 4.70 -14.25 8.17
N ALA A 181 4.33 -15.09 9.15
CA ALA A 181 3.87 -14.61 10.45
C ALA A 181 4.95 -13.78 11.17
N GLN A 182 6.23 -14.19 11.09
CA GLN A 182 7.33 -13.39 11.65
C GLN A 182 7.47 -12.02 10.97
N CYS A 183 7.39 -11.96 9.63
CA CYS A 183 7.37 -10.67 8.93
C CYS A 183 6.15 -9.82 9.34
N ALA A 184 4.97 -10.42 9.45
CA ALA A 184 3.75 -9.73 9.87
C ALA A 184 3.87 -9.16 11.30
N ASP A 185 4.46 -9.92 12.23
CA ASP A 185 4.71 -9.45 13.60
C ASP A 185 5.70 -8.28 13.64
N ILE A 186 6.70 -8.29 12.78
CA ILE A 186 7.62 -7.15 12.62
C ILE A 186 6.85 -5.91 12.14
N VAL A 187 6.02 -6.06 11.10
CA VAL A 187 5.22 -4.94 10.57
C VAL A 187 4.27 -4.38 11.64
N ARG A 188 3.67 -5.24 12.48
CA ARG A 188 2.82 -4.81 13.61
C ARG A 188 3.60 -3.95 14.61
N ARG A 189 4.82 -4.38 14.99
CA ARG A 189 5.69 -3.60 15.90
C ARG A 189 6.11 -2.27 15.27
N ILE A 190 6.53 -2.29 14.01
CA ILE A 190 6.91 -1.07 13.27
C ILE A 190 5.73 -0.10 13.19
N ALA A 191 4.51 -0.59 12.96
CA ALA A 191 3.33 0.27 12.90
C ALA A 191 3.09 1.03 14.22
N ILE A 192 3.32 0.37 15.36
CA ILE A 192 3.23 1.01 16.69
C ILE A 192 4.32 2.08 16.83
N ASP A 193 5.58 1.72 16.56
CA ASP A 193 6.73 2.60 16.78
C ASP A 193 6.71 3.87 15.90
N TYR A 194 6.18 3.75 14.68
CA TYR A 194 6.07 4.88 13.74
C TYR A 194 4.73 5.62 13.80
N ASN A 195 3.85 5.24 14.73
CA ASN A 195 2.46 5.74 14.77
C ASN A 195 1.79 5.63 13.38
N ALA A 196 2.01 4.48 12.72
CA ALA A 196 1.47 4.16 11.41
C ALA A 196 0.12 3.44 11.54
N ARG A 197 -0.72 3.58 10.53
CA ARG A 197 -1.95 2.80 10.44
C ARG A 197 -1.62 1.38 9.99
N LEU A 198 -2.09 0.40 10.72
CA LEU A 198 -1.89 -1.01 10.43
C LEU A 198 -3.08 -1.59 9.66
N LEU A 199 -2.81 -2.16 8.49
CA LEU A 199 -3.73 -3.02 7.75
C LEU A 199 -3.31 -4.47 7.98
N ASP A 200 -3.90 -5.11 8.97
CA ASP A 200 -3.56 -6.50 9.32
C ASP A 200 -4.19 -7.48 8.33
N TYR A 201 -3.63 -7.51 7.11
CA TYR A 201 -4.08 -8.40 6.05
C TYR A 201 -3.85 -9.87 6.37
N GLU A 202 -2.79 -10.20 7.14
CA GLU A 202 -2.57 -11.57 7.58
C GLU A 202 -3.75 -12.07 8.42
N GLN A 203 -4.10 -11.34 9.47
CA GLN A 203 -5.23 -11.71 10.33
C GLN A 203 -6.56 -11.72 9.57
N MET A 204 -6.78 -10.75 8.69
CA MET A 204 -7.98 -10.70 7.85
C MET A 204 -8.10 -11.93 6.97
N PHE A 205 -7.04 -12.31 6.25
CA PHE A 205 -7.09 -13.47 5.37
C PHE A 205 -7.07 -14.79 6.14
N ASP A 206 -6.40 -14.87 7.27
CA ASP A 206 -6.50 -16.05 8.14
C ASP A 206 -7.95 -16.34 8.56
N SER A 207 -8.71 -15.30 8.85
CA SER A 207 -10.15 -15.43 9.14
C SER A 207 -10.96 -15.83 7.90
N LEU A 208 -10.77 -15.14 6.77
CA LEU A 208 -11.53 -15.36 5.54
C LEU A 208 -11.26 -16.72 4.89
N THR A 209 -10.02 -17.22 4.99
CA THR A 209 -9.58 -18.45 4.30
C THR A 209 -9.81 -19.73 5.09
N GLN A 210 -10.44 -19.67 6.26
CA GLN A 210 -10.86 -20.88 7.01
C GLN A 210 -11.79 -21.78 6.20
N ASN A 211 -12.66 -21.16 5.40
CA ASN A 211 -13.52 -21.85 4.47
C ASN A 211 -13.26 -21.35 3.05
N ASN A 212 -13.14 -22.28 2.08
CA ASN A 212 -12.93 -21.97 0.67
C ASN A 212 -11.77 -20.97 0.40
N PRO A 213 -10.53 -21.28 0.80
CA PRO A 213 -9.40 -20.35 0.71
C PRO A 213 -9.14 -19.85 -0.71
N SER A 214 -9.35 -20.68 -1.74
CA SER A 214 -9.13 -20.32 -3.15
C SER A 214 -10.12 -19.26 -3.66
N TYR A 215 -11.26 -19.07 -2.99
CA TYR A 215 -12.19 -17.99 -3.32
C TYR A 215 -11.61 -16.62 -3.02
N TRP A 216 -10.78 -16.51 -1.99
CA TRP A 216 -10.16 -15.27 -1.54
C TRP A 216 -8.75 -15.05 -2.09
N ILE A 217 -7.94 -16.12 -2.10
CA ILE A 217 -6.55 -16.11 -2.58
C ILE A 217 -6.36 -17.35 -3.47
N TRP A 218 -6.21 -17.15 -4.78
CA TRP A 218 -6.35 -18.23 -5.76
C TRP A 218 -5.16 -19.20 -5.79
N ASP A 219 -3.92 -18.70 -5.64
CA ASP A 219 -2.69 -19.50 -5.73
C ASP A 219 -1.92 -19.63 -4.40
N GLY A 220 -2.48 -19.08 -3.33
CA GLY A 220 -1.89 -19.01 -2.00
C GLY A 220 -1.22 -17.68 -1.67
N ILE A 221 -0.99 -16.82 -2.68
CA ILE A 221 -0.34 -15.49 -2.52
C ILE A 221 -1.26 -14.38 -3.04
N HIS A 222 -1.76 -14.51 -4.27
CA HIS A 222 -2.46 -13.43 -4.96
C HIS A 222 -3.97 -13.45 -4.66
N PRO A 223 -4.53 -12.34 -4.15
CA PRO A 223 -5.96 -12.24 -3.95
C PRO A 223 -6.74 -12.36 -5.27
N THR A 224 -7.91 -12.95 -5.19
CA THR A 224 -8.93 -12.87 -6.23
C THR A 224 -9.56 -11.46 -6.26
N PRO A 225 -10.43 -11.12 -7.23
CA PRO A 225 -11.19 -9.88 -7.16
C PRO A 225 -11.91 -9.67 -5.83
N ALA A 226 -12.48 -10.76 -5.24
CA ALA A 226 -13.12 -10.70 -3.93
C ALA A 226 -12.11 -10.42 -2.80
N GLY A 227 -10.91 -11.03 -2.86
CA GLY A 227 -9.83 -10.76 -1.91
C GLY A 227 -9.32 -9.33 -2.01
N HIS A 228 -9.09 -8.82 -3.21
CA HIS A 228 -8.70 -7.42 -3.43
C HIS A 228 -9.76 -6.44 -2.91
N GLN A 229 -11.05 -6.76 -3.07
CA GLN A 229 -12.11 -5.91 -2.51
C GLN A 229 -12.04 -5.84 -0.99
N ARG A 230 -11.79 -6.97 -0.28
CA ARG A 230 -11.65 -6.96 1.19
C ARG A 230 -10.43 -6.15 1.64
N MET A 231 -9.31 -6.21 0.89
CA MET A 231 -8.16 -5.36 1.15
C MET A 231 -8.50 -3.87 1.00
N ALA A 232 -9.22 -3.52 -0.06
CA ALA A 232 -9.63 -2.15 -0.31
C ALA A 232 -10.62 -1.64 0.75
N ASP A 233 -11.59 -2.46 1.18
CA ASP A 233 -12.54 -2.13 2.24
C ASP A 233 -11.81 -1.79 3.54
N LEU A 234 -10.78 -2.59 3.90
CA LEU A 234 -9.97 -2.35 5.10
C LEU A 234 -9.15 -1.06 4.98
N TRP A 235 -8.55 -0.81 3.80
CA TRP A 235 -7.77 0.40 3.54
C TRP A 235 -8.65 1.66 3.63
N LEU A 236 -9.78 1.66 2.95
CA LEU A 236 -10.72 2.79 2.92
C LEU A 236 -11.30 3.12 4.29
N LYS A 237 -11.46 2.11 5.16
CA LYS A 237 -11.91 2.32 6.54
C LYS A 237 -10.98 3.23 7.34
N TYR A 238 -9.68 3.19 7.05
CA TYR A 238 -8.66 3.95 7.79
C TYR A 238 -8.18 5.20 7.06
N PHE A 239 -8.39 5.30 5.76
CA PHE A 239 -8.01 6.46 4.97
C PHE A 239 -9.13 7.50 5.03
N GLY A 240 -8.86 8.67 5.59
CA GLY A 240 -9.85 9.76 5.71
C GLY A 240 -10.46 9.95 7.10
N HIS A 241 -9.93 9.22 8.09
CA HIS A 241 -10.28 9.41 9.51
C HIS A 241 -9.13 9.99 10.30
#